data_21cb23f37408ce226b6e68d9b04060ae
#
_entry.id   21cb23f37408ce226b6e68d9b04060ae
#
_cell.length_a   1.000
_cell.length_b   1.000
_cell.length_c   1.000
_cell.angle_alpha   90.00
_cell.angle_beta   90.00
_cell.angle_gamma   90.00
#
_symmetry.space_group_name_H-M   'P 1'
#
loop_
_entity.id
_entity.type
_entity.pdbx_description
1 polymer ?
#
loop_
_entity_poly.entity_id
_entity_poly.type
_entity_poly.pdbx_seq_one_letter_code
_entity_poly.pdbx_strand_id
1 'polypeptide(L)'
;LTMIEKAYKIADEAHKEQKRKSGEPYIIHPLCVAIILADLEMDKETIAAGLLHDVVEDTIMTLEQLTKEFGSEVAFLVDGVTKLTQLNWDKDKVEIQAENLRKMFLAMAKDIRVIIIKLADRLHNMRTGKYWKPEKQKEKARETLEIYAPIADRLGISKIKIELDDLSLKFLHPDVYYDLVEKVDLRKDAREAFVQSIVSEVKEHMDEAGIEASVGGRVKHFFSIYKKMVKQNKTLDQIYDLFAVRIMVETVKDCYAALGVIHEMYKPIPGRFKDYIAMPKPNMYQSLHTTLIGSTGQPFEIQIRTYEMHRTAE
;
A
#
# COMPACT_ATOMS: atom_id res chain seq x y z
N LEU A 1 0.44 8.23 32.53
CA LEU A 1 0.48 7.34 31.36
C LEU A 1 -0.27 7.96 30.20
N THR A 2 0.36 8.00 29.04
CA THR A 2 -0.33 8.39 27.81
C THR A 2 -1.43 7.37 27.45
N MET A 3 -2.39 7.78 26.63
CA MET A 3 -3.43 6.86 26.13
C MET A 3 -2.84 5.61 25.47
N ILE A 4 -1.81 5.79 24.66
CA ILE A 4 -1.15 4.69 23.94
C ILE A 4 -0.44 3.72 24.90
N GLU A 5 0.31 4.22 25.88
CA GLU A 5 0.95 3.39 26.90
C GLU A 5 -0.06 2.60 27.73
N LYS A 6 -1.16 3.23 28.09
CA LYS A 6 -2.26 2.59 28.81
C LYS A 6 -2.90 1.49 27.97
N ALA A 7 -3.16 1.76 26.68
CA ALA A 7 -3.73 0.79 25.75
C ALA A 7 -2.80 -0.42 25.56
N TYR A 8 -1.50 -0.20 25.44
CA TYR A 8 -0.52 -1.28 25.34
C TYR A 8 -0.53 -2.16 26.60
N LYS A 9 -0.49 -1.58 27.79
CA LYS A 9 -0.47 -2.33 29.05
C LYS A 9 -1.73 -3.17 29.24
N ILE A 10 -2.88 -2.61 28.91
CA ILE A 10 -4.17 -3.33 29.01
C ILE A 10 -4.22 -4.47 27.99
N ALA A 11 -3.80 -4.23 26.75
CA ALA A 11 -3.75 -5.26 25.71
C ALA A 11 -2.74 -6.38 26.06
N ASP A 12 -1.56 -6.04 26.57
CA ASP A 12 -0.55 -6.99 27.00
C ASP A 12 -1.07 -7.92 28.11
N GLU A 13 -1.67 -7.33 29.15
CA GLU A 13 -2.28 -8.10 30.23
C GLU A 13 -3.45 -8.97 29.75
N ALA A 14 -4.33 -8.43 28.90
CA ALA A 14 -5.49 -9.15 28.38
C ALA A 14 -5.09 -10.37 27.51
N HIS A 15 -3.99 -10.27 26.76
CA HIS A 15 -3.49 -11.31 25.87
C HIS A 15 -2.34 -12.16 26.44
N LYS A 16 -2.00 -12.02 27.70
CA LYS A 16 -0.79 -12.65 28.28
C LYS A 16 -0.73 -14.16 28.15
N GLU A 17 -1.87 -14.83 28.17
CA GLU A 17 -1.98 -16.30 28.02
C GLU A 17 -2.10 -16.76 26.56
N GLN A 18 -2.15 -15.82 25.61
CA GLN A 18 -2.35 -16.10 24.20
C GLN A 18 -1.04 -16.05 23.42
N LYS A 19 -0.93 -16.92 22.43
CA LYS A 19 0.20 -16.97 21.50
C LYS A 19 -0.26 -16.96 20.05
N ARG A 20 0.57 -16.39 19.19
CA ARG A 20 0.42 -16.48 17.74
C ARG A 20 0.76 -17.88 17.25
N LYS A 21 0.40 -18.22 16.01
CA LYS A 21 0.81 -19.48 15.38
C LYS A 21 2.32 -19.62 15.21
N SER A 22 3.05 -18.52 15.24
CA SER A 22 4.52 -18.49 15.28
C SER A 22 5.11 -18.91 16.62
N GLY A 23 4.29 -18.99 17.68
CA GLY A 23 4.72 -19.23 19.06
C GLY A 23 5.06 -17.96 19.85
N GLU A 24 5.08 -16.81 19.21
CA GLU A 24 5.32 -15.51 19.85
C GLU A 24 4.14 -15.07 20.72
N PRO A 25 4.37 -14.25 21.77
CA PRO A 25 3.29 -13.62 22.54
C PRO A 25 2.31 -12.88 21.65
N TYR A 26 1.01 -12.98 21.93
CA TYR A 26 -0.03 -12.39 21.08
C TYR A 26 0.07 -10.87 20.95
N ILE A 27 0.55 -10.18 21.98
CA ILE A 27 0.70 -8.71 22.01
C ILE A 27 1.54 -8.15 20.85
N ILE A 28 2.43 -8.95 20.27
CA ILE A 28 3.24 -8.54 19.12
C ILE A 28 2.36 -8.14 17.94
N HIS A 29 1.23 -8.81 17.71
CA HIS A 29 0.30 -8.48 16.64
C HIS A 29 -0.33 -7.09 16.83
N PRO A 30 -1.06 -6.78 17.91
CA PRO A 30 -1.62 -5.45 18.09
C PRO A 30 -0.55 -4.35 18.17
N LEU A 31 0.63 -4.65 18.69
CA LEU A 31 1.76 -3.71 18.68
C LEU A 31 2.20 -3.37 17.25
N CYS A 32 2.36 -4.36 16.39
CA CYS A 32 2.72 -4.15 14.99
C CYS A 32 1.61 -3.40 14.22
N VAL A 33 0.35 -3.68 14.51
CA VAL A 33 -0.79 -2.93 13.95
C VAL A 33 -0.71 -1.45 14.36
N ALA A 34 -0.42 -1.17 15.62
CA ALA A 34 -0.24 0.19 16.12
C ALA A 34 0.94 0.91 15.45
N ILE A 35 2.04 0.21 15.21
CA ILE A 35 3.20 0.76 14.50
C ILE A 35 2.84 1.12 13.06
N ILE A 36 2.11 0.26 12.36
CA ILE A 36 1.61 0.55 11.00
C ILE A 36 0.74 1.81 10.99
N LEU A 37 -0.16 1.94 11.97
CA LEU A 37 -1.01 3.12 12.10
C LEU A 37 -0.23 4.38 12.42
N ALA A 38 0.81 4.28 13.25
CA ALA A 38 1.71 5.40 13.55
C ALA A 38 2.51 5.83 12.31
N ASP A 39 2.98 4.89 11.51
CA ASP A 39 3.65 5.16 10.23
C ASP A 39 2.73 5.85 9.20
N LEU A 40 1.42 5.64 9.31
CA LEU A 40 0.40 6.36 8.54
C LEU A 40 0.02 7.72 9.15
N GLU A 41 0.70 8.15 10.20
CA GLU A 41 0.44 9.42 10.90
C GLU A 41 -0.98 9.55 11.44
N MET A 42 -1.57 8.43 11.90
CA MET A 42 -2.91 8.42 12.49
C MET A 42 -2.92 9.03 13.90
N ASP A 43 -4.09 9.48 14.33
CA ASP A 43 -4.28 10.06 15.65
C ASP A 43 -4.11 9.04 16.79
N LYS A 44 -3.94 9.53 18.03
CA LYS A 44 -3.71 8.68 19.21
C LYS A 44 -4.87 7.73 19.49
N GLU A 45 -6.11 8.14 19.21
CA GLU A 45 -7.31 7.33 19.40
C GLU A 45 -7.32 6.14 18.45
N THR A 46 -6.92 6.33 17.20
CA THR A 46 -6.78 5.28 16.20
C THR A 46 -5.68 4.29 16.56
N ILE A 47 -4.52 4.77 16.99
CA ILE A 47 -3.41 3.93 17.44
C ILE A 47 -3.79 3.12 18.68
N ALA A 48 -4.45 3.74 19.65
CA ALA A 48 -4.96 3.04 20.84
C ALA A 48 -5.99 1.97 20.46
N ALA A 49 -6.91 2.28 19.55
CA ALA A 49 -7.88 1.31 19.02
C ALA A 49 -7.18 0.15 18.27
N GLY A 50 -6.10 0.41 17.58
CA GLY A 50 -5.27 -0.62 16.95
C GLY A 50 -4.64 -1.58 17.96
N LEU A 51 -4.14 -1.06 19.09
CA LEU A 51 -3.64 -1.87 20.19
C LEU A 51 -4.74 -2.72 20.87
N LEU A 52 -5.97 -2.23 20.90
CA LEU A 52 -7.10 -2.82 21.61
C LEU A 52 -8.07 -3.59 20.71
N HIS A 53 -7.82 -3.64 19.39
CA HIS A 53 -8.82 -4.11 18.42
C HIS A 53 -9.29 -5.56 18.65
N ASP A 54 -8.44 -6.43 19.20
CA ASP A 54 -8.78 -7.84 19.48
C ASP A 54 -9.18 -8.08 20.96
N VAL A 55 -9.07 -7.08 21.83
CA VAL A 55 -9.28 -7.26 23.28
C VAL A 55 -10.71 -7.65 23.60
N VAL A 56 -11.69 -7.03 22.96
CA VAL A 56 -13.11 -7.33 23.21
C VAL A 56 -13.52 -8.67 22.60
N GLU A 57 -12.98 -9.02 21.43
CA GLU A 57 -13.33 -10.26 20.73
C GLU A 57 -12.67 -11.49 21.37
N ASP A 58 -11.39 -11.38 21.73
CA ASP A 58 -10.56 -12.52 22.11
C ASP A 58 -10.31 -12.65 23.62
N THR A 59 -10.80 -11.72 24.43
CA THR A 59 -10.59 -11.73 25.87
C THR A 59 -11.88 -11.48 26.67
N ILE A 60 -11.80 -11.50 27.99
CA ILE A 60 -12.93 -11.26 28.90
C ILE A 60 -13.30 -9.76 29.02
N MET A 61 -12.50 -8.86 28.49
CA MET A 61 -12.79 -7.42 28.55
C MET A 61 -14.03 -7.07 27.70
N THR A 62 -14.95 -6.31 28.29
CA THR A 62 -16.16 -5.87 27.62
C THR A 62 -16.02 -4.50 26.96
N LEU A 63 -16.89 -4.19 25.99
CA LEU A 63 -16.94 -2.88 25.37
C LEU A 63 -17.26 -1.76 26.38
N GLU A 64 -18.08 -2.04 27.39
CA GLU A 64 -18.38 -1.10 28.49
C GLU A 64 -17.12 -0.76 29.31
N GLN A 65 -16.33 -1.76 29.66
CA GLN A 65 -15.05 -1.56 30.35
C GLN A 65 -14.10 -0.74 29.51
N LEU A 66 -14.01 -1.03 28.23
CA LEU A 66 -13.18 -0.28 27.27
C LEU A 66 -13.62 1.19 27.18
N THR A 67 -14.92 1.44 27.10
CA THR A 67 -15.49 2.79 27.08
C THR A 67 -15.15 3.57 28.35
N LYS A 68 -15.23 2.92 29.49
CA LYS A 68 -14.89 3.52 30.79
C LYS A 68 -13.41 3.89 30.87
N GLU A 69 -12.53 3.06 30.32
CA GLU A 69 -11.08 3.24 30.39
C GLU A 69 -10.53 4.24 29.37
N PHE A 70 -11.10 4.29 28.15
CA PHE A 70 -10.55 5.03 27.00
C PHE A 70 -11.50 6.07 26.40
N GLY A 71 -12.77 6.06 26.78
CA GLY A 71 -13.80 6.93 26.20
C GLY A 71 -14.56 6.30 25.04
N SER A 72 -15.60 7.00 24.60
CA SER A 72 -16.52 6.49 23.56
C SER A 72 -15.90 6.41 22.17
N GLU A 73 -14.96 7.28 21.85
CA GLU A 73 -14.32 7.32 20.53
C GLU A 73 -13.47 6.07 20.27
N VAL A 74 -12.59 5.70 21.19
CA VAL A 74 -11.78 4.48 21.10
C VAL A 74 -12.68 3.24 21.09
N ALA A 75 -13.68 3.19 21.96
CA ALA A 75 -14.63 2.09 22.02
C ALA A 75 -15.42 1.92 20.72
N PHE A 76 -15.85 3.03 20.11
CA PHE A 76 -16.53 3.02 18.81
C PHE A 76 -15.64 2.43 17.71
N LEU A 77 -14.35 2.83 17.65
CA LEU A 77 -13.43 2.31 16.66
C LEU A 77 -13.17 0.81 16.85
N VAL A 78 -12.97 0.36 18.08
CA VAL A 78 -12.76 -1.08 18.39
C VAL A 78 -14.00 -1.90 18.03
N ASP A 79 -15.20 -1.44 18.39
CA ASP A 79 -16.45 -2.10 18.05
C ASP A 79 -16.65 -2.20 16.53
N GLY A 80 -16.34 -1.14 15.80
CA GLY A 80 -16.39 -1.11 14.33
C GLY A 80 -15.45 -2.15 13.70
N VAL A 81 -14.22 -2.26 14.17
CA VAL A 81 -13.26 -3.26 13.69
C VAL A 81 -13.74 -4.67 14.00
N THR A 82 -14.25 -4.92 15.18
CA THR A 82 -14.82 -6.22 15.59
C THR A 82 -15.95 -6.63 14.65
N LYS A 83 -16.88 -5.74 14.34
CA LYS A 83 -17.97 -6.00 13.39
C LYS A 83 -17.48 -6.32 11.98
N LEU A 84 -16.43 -5.65 11.50
CA LEU A 84 -15.82 -5.95 10.21
C LEU A 84 -15.14 -7.32 10.20
N THR A 85 -14.51 -7.72 11.30
CA THR A 85 -13.87 -9.03 11.44
C THR A 85 -14.89 -10.17 11.41
N GLN A 86 -16.08 -9.95 11.94
CA GLN A 86 -17.17 -10.94 11.96
C GLN A 86 -17.85 -11.14 10.60
N LEU A 87 -17.56 -10.34 9.59
CA LEU A 87 -18.10 -10.53 8.24
C LEU A 87 -17.54 -11.84 7.64
N ASN A 88 -18.45 -12.73 7.25
CA ASN A 88 -18.06 -13.99 6.62
C ASN A 88 -18.02 -13.83 5.09
N TRP A 89 -16.85 -13.99 4.50
CA TRP A 89 -16.63 -13.89 3.05
C TRP A 89 -16.74 -15.27 2.40
N ASP A 90 -17.96 -15.79 2.30
CA ASP A 90 -18.22 -17.06 1.62
C ASP A 90 -18.28 -16.84 0.10
N LYS A 91 -17.42 -17.54 -0.65
CA LYS A 91 -17.28 -17.39 -2.10
C LYS A 91 -18.49 -17.85 -2.91
N ASP A 92 -19.25 -18.77 -2.34
CA ASP A 92 -20.32 -19.45 -3.08
C ASP A 92 -21.64 -18.67 -3.04
N LYS A 93 -21.71 -17.53 -2.34
CA LYS A 93 -22.92 -16.76 -2.16
C LYS A 93 -22.69 -15.28 -2.50
N VAL A 94 -22.91 -14.93 -3.76
CA VAL A 94 -22.78 -13.56 -4.29
C VAL A 94 -23.59 -12.54 -3.47
N GLU A 95 -24.79 -12.92 -3.03
CA GLU A 95 -25.67 -12.05 -2.22
C GLU A 95 -25.05 -11.73 -0.85
N ILE A 96 -24.37 -12.70 -0.20
CA ILE A 96 -23.69 -12.49 1.09
C ILE A 96 -22.48 -11.58 0.90
N GLN A 97 -21.73 -11.72 -0.18
CA GLN A 97 -20.61 -10.84 -0.48
C GLN A 97 -21.05 -9.39 -0.72
N ALA A 98 -22.15 -9.19 -1.47
CA ALA A 98 -22.72 -7.88 -1.71
C ALA A 98 -23.20 -7.21 -0.40
N GLU A 99 -23.84 -7.97 0.48
CA GLU A 99 -24.29 -7.46 1.78
C GLU A 99 -23.10 -7.14 2.71
N ASN A 100 -22.07 -7.96 2.70
CA ASN A 100 -20.84 -7.70 3.47
C ASN A 100 -20.10 -6.45 2.98
N LEU A 101 -19.99 -6.26 1.67
CA LEU A 101 -19.43 -5.04 1.08
C LEU A 101 -20.25 -3.82 1.48
N ARG A 102 -21.59 -3.91 1.43
CA ARG A 102 -22.47 -2.85 1.87
C ARG A 102 -22.23 -2.49 3.34
N LYS A 103 -22.16 -3.47 4.25
CA LYS A 103 -21.86 -3.25 5.67
C LYS A 103 -20.51 -2.58 5.86
N MET A 104 -19.50 -2.99 5.08
CA MET A 104 -18.17 -2.39 5.10
C MET A 104 -18.22 -0.92 4.67
N PHE A 105 -18.90 -0.59 3.57
CA PHE A 105 -19.07 0.79 3.12
C PHE A 105 -19.85 1.65 4.11
N LEU A 106 -20.87 1.11 4.76
CA LEU A 106 -21.60 1.81 5.82
C LEU A 106 -20.71 2.10 7.04
N ALA A 107 -19.86 1.16 7.44
CA ALA A 107 -18.89 1.38 8.51
C ALA A 107 -17.86 2.47 8.12
N MET A 108 -17.38 2.48 6.89
CA MET A 108 -16.50 3.53 6.36
C MET A 108 -17.16 4.90 6.33
N ALA A 109 -18.45 4.97 5.98
CA ALA A 109 -19.21 6.22 5.97
C ALA A 109 -19.38 6.82 7.36
N LYS A 110 -19.43 5.99 8.41
CA LYS A 110 -19.49 6.44 9.81
C LYS A 110 -18.14 6.98 10.30
N ASP A 111 -17.08 6.22 10.10
CA ASP A 111 -15.71 6.62 10.44
C ASP A 111 -14.72 5.80 9.63
N ILE A 112 -13.95 6.46 8.76
CA ILE A 112 -12.99 5.83 7.88
C ILE A 112 -11.83 5.18 8.66
N ARG A 113 -11.55 5.63 9.89
CA ARG A 113 -10.48 5.07 10.73
C ARG A 113 -10.69 3.59 11.04
N VAL A 114 -11.95 3.13 11.10
CA VAL A 114 -12.30 1.71 11.30
C VAL A 114 -11.69 0.84 10.21
N ILE A 115 -11.85 1.21 8.94
CA ILE A 115 -11.28 0.43 7.85
C ILE A 115 -9.76 0.57 7.77
N ILE A 116 -9.20 1.71 8.14
CA ILE A 116 -7.74 1.90 8.19
C ILE A 116 -7.12 0.97 9.23
N ILE A 117 -7.72 0.83 10.41
CA ILE A 117 -7.29 -0.14 11.43
C ILE A 117 -7.38 -1.57 10.86
N LYS A 118 -8.48 -1.91 10.18
CA LYS A 118 -8.66 -3.23 9.56
C LYS A 118 -7.63 -3.52 8.46
N LEU A 119 -7.26 -2.52 7.68
CA LEU A 119 -6.19 -2.64 6.69
C LEU A 119 -4.83 -2.90 7.34
N ALA A 120 -4.51 -2.22 8.44
CA ALA A 120 -3.29 -2.45 9.21
C ALA A 120 -3.27 -3.86 9.84
N ASP A 121 -4.38 -4.31 10.37
CA ASP A 121 -4.57 -5.67 10.87
C ASP A 121 -4.33 -6.71 9.76
N ARG A 122 -4.97 -6.54 8.61
CA ARG A 122 -4.78 -7.42 7.44
C ARG A 122 -3.34 -7.43 6.97
N LEU A 123 -2.68 -6.29 6.91
CA LEU A 123 -1.30 -6.19 6.47
C LEU A 123 -0.37 -6.98 7.38
N HIS A 124 -0.49 -6.83 8.70
CA HIS A 124 0.34 -7.59 9.63
C HIS A 124 0.05 -9.09 9.55
N ASN A 125 -1.21 -9.49 9.45
CA ASN A 125 -1.58 -10.89 9.27
C ASN A 125 -0.99 -11.48 7.98
N MET A 126 -0.98 -10.74 6.88
CA MET A 126 -0.36 -11.17 5.62
C MET A 126 1.17 -11.27 5.74
N ARG A 127 1.82 -10.34 6.44
CA ARG A 127 3.27 -10.40 6.72
C ARG A 127 3.66 -11.66 7.49
N THR A 128 2.80 -12.15 8.36
CA THR A 128 3.01 -13.33 9.22
C THR A 128 2.32 -14.60 8.70
N GLY A 129 1.73 -14.55 7.52
CA GLY A 129 0.95 -15.65 6.94
C GLY A 129 1.74 -16.91 6.58
N LYS A 130 3.07 -16.87 6.64
CA LYS A 130 3.93 -18.06 6.42
C LYS A 130 3.64 -19.21 7.40
N TYR A 131 3.06 -18.93 8.55
CA TYR A 131 2.67 -19.93 9.56
C TYR A 131 1.28 -20.53 9.34
N TRP A 132 0.54 -20.06 8.33
CA TRP A 132 -0.75 -20.62 7.97
C TRP A 132 -0.58 -21.85 7.09
N LYS A 133 -1.61 -22.72 7.11
CA LYS A 133 -1.71 -23.81 6.13
C LYS A 133 -1.88 -23.23 4.71
N PRO A 134 -1.38 -23.94 3.67
CA PRO A 134 -1.44 -23.42 2.29
C PRO A 134 -2.83 -23.02 1.81
N GLU A 135 -3.88 -23.74 2.20
CA GLU A 135 -5.26 -23.43 1.84
C GLU A 135 -5.68 -22.07 2.42
N LYS A 136 -5.33 -21.83 3.70
CA LYS A 136 -5.62 -20.56 4.37
C LYS A 136 -4.82 -19.40 3.79
N GLN A 137 -3.56 -19.64 3.40
CA GLN A 137 -2.75 -18.63 2.72
C GLN A 137 -3.43 -18.17 1.43
N LYS A 138 -3.88 -19.10 0.59
CA LYS A 138 -4.57 -18.80 -0.66
C LYS A 138 -5.91 -18.10 -0.46
N GLU A 139 -6.70 -18.57 0.50
CA GLU A 139 -7.98 -17.97 0.87
C GLU A 139 -7.80 -16.50 1.28
N LYS A 140 -6.89 -16.24 2.22
CA LYS A 140 -6.62 -14.88 2.71
C LYS A 140 -5.98 -13.97 1.65
N ALA A 141 -5.15 -14.53 0.79
CA ALA A 141 -4.58 -13.78 -0.34
C ALA A 141 -5.64 -13.35 -1.36
N ARG A 142 -6.58 -14.22 -1.70
CA ARG A 142 -7.69 -13.88 -2.60
C ARG A 142 -8.61 -12.82 -1.98
N GLU A 143 -9.01 -13.02 -0.74
CA GLU A 143 -9.81 -12.04 0.02
C GLU A 143 -9.13 -10.67 0.05
N THR A 144 -7.82 -10.65 0.26
CA THR A 144 -7.01 -9.42 0.26
C THR A 144 -7.02 -8.73 -1.10
N LEU A 145 -6.81 -9.46 -2.20
CA LEU A 145 -6.81 -8.91 -3.56
C LEU A 145 -8.19 -8.44 -4.02
N GLU A 146 -9.24 -9.13 -3.61
CA GLU A 146 -10.61 -8.84 -4.04
C GLU A 146 -11.26 -7.70 -3.24
N ILE A 147 -10.88 -7.53 -1.97
CA ILE A 147 -11.57 -6.64 -1.03
C ILE A 147 -10.64 -5.57 -0.46
N TYR A 148 -9.59 -5.96 0.27
CA TYR A 148 -8.80 -5.02 1.07
C TYR A 148 -7.82 -4.18 0.24
N ALA A 149 -7.12 -4.75 -0.72
CA ALA A 149 -6.23 -4.00 -1.60
C ALA A 149 -6.98 -2.97 -2.46
N PRO A 150 -8.15 -3.29 -3.06
CA PRO A 150 -8.97 -2.29 -3.75
C PRO A 150 -9.46 -1.15 -2.85
N ILE A 151 -9.79 -1.44 -1.59
CA ILE A 151 -10.19 -0.40 -0.62
C ILE A 151 -8.99 0.51 -0.29
N ALA A 152 -7.83 -0.06 -0.04
CA ALA A 152 -6.61 0.72 0.19
C ALA A 152 -6.28 1.62 -1.01
N ASP A 153 -6.46 1.12 -2.23
CA ASP A 153 -6.28 1.89 -3.46
C ASP A 153 -7.26 3.07 -3.54
N ARG A 154 -8.55 2.84 -3.24
CA ARG A 154 -9.57 3.90 -3.23
C ARG A 154 -9.32 4.98 -2.19
N LEU A 155 -8.75 4.61 -1.05
CA LEU A 155 -8.38 5.54 0.02
C LEU A 155 -7.06 6.27 -0.25
N GLY A 156 -6.35 5.92 -1.33
CA GLY A 156 -5.05 6.50 -1.67
C GLY A 156 -3.90 6.02 -0.79
N ILE A 157 -4.08 4.94 -0.02
CA ILE A 157 -3.04 4.38 0.85
C ILE A 157 -2.17 3.41 0.03
N SER A 158 -1.38 3.97 -0.87
CA SER A 158 -0.61 3.23 -1.87
C SER A 158 0.39 2.27 -1.26
N LYS A 159 1.04 2.66 -0.17
CA LYS A 159 2.04 1.85 0.52
C LYS A 159 1.46 0.53 1.03
N ILE A 160 0.31 0.58 1.68
CA ILE A 160 -0.39 -0.62 2.16
C ILE A 160 -0.91 -1.45 0.99
N LYS A 161 -1.55 -0.81 0.02
CA LYS A 161 -2.09 -1.47 -1.19
C LYS A 161 -1.02 -2.29 -1.90
N ILE A 162 0.13 -1.71 -2.13
CA ILE A 162 1.25 -2.34 -2.83
C ILE A 162 1.77 -3.57 -2.07
N GLU A 163 1.99 -3.43 -0.76
CA GLU A 163 2.47 -4.54 0.06
C GLU A 163 1.46 -5.66 0.17
N LEU A 164 0.16 -5.34 0.32
CA LEU A 164 -0.92 -6.34 0.30
C LEU A 164 -0.96 -7.10 -1.03
N ASP A 165 -0.82 -6.40 -2.14
CA ASP A 165 -0.77 -7.02 -3.47
C ASP A 165 0.41 -7.98 -3.62
N ASP A 166 1.61 -7.56 -3.22
CA ASP A 166 2.84 -8.37 -3.34
C ASP A 166 2.81 -9.60 -2.42
N LEU A 167 2.35 -9.45 -1.18
CA LEU A 167 2.17 -10.57 -0.26
C LEU A 167 1.11 -11.56 -0.76
N SER A 168 0.04 -11.06 -1.35
CA SER A 168 -1.00 -11.91 -1.94
C SER A 168 -0.48 -12.70 -3.14
N LEU A 169 0.30 -12.08 -4.01
CA LEU A 169 0.97 -12.76 -5.12
C LEU A 169 1.89 -13.88 -4.61
N LYS A 170 2.66 -13.61 -3.56
CA LYS A 170 3.56 -14.59 -2.94
C LYS A 170 2.83 -15.84 -2.46
N PHE A 171 1.63 -15.70 -1.90
CA PHE A 171 0.85 -16.85 -1.42
C PHE A 171 0.03 -17.53 -2.51
N LEU A 172 -0.49 -16.78 -3.49
CA LEU A 172 -1.29 -17.35 -4.58
C LEU A 172 -0.44 -18.02 -5.65
N HIS A 173 0.67 -17.41 -6.02
CA HIS A 173 1.56 -17.84 -7.08
C HIS A 173 3.03 -17.77 -6.63
N PRO A 174 3.44 -18.61 -5.64
CA PRO A 174 4.80 -18.54 -5.08
C PRO A 174 5.89 -18.73 -6.13
N ASP A 175 5.70 -19.66 -7.07
CA ASP A 175 6.67 -19.91 -8.14
C ASP A 175 6.90 -18.65 -9.00
N VAL A 176 5.83 -17.97 -9.38
CA VAL A 176 5.89 -16.73 -10.16
C VAL A 176 6.53 -15.61 -9.35
N TYR A 177 6.16 -15.48 -8.08
CA TYR A 177 6.72 -14.45 -7.19
C TYR A 177 8.23 -14.60 -7.04
N TYR A 178 8.71 -15.79 -6.71
CA TYR A 178 10.15 -16.03 -6.52
C TYR A 178 10.94 -15.95 -7.82
N ASP A 179 10.36 -16.39 -8.95
CA ASP A 179 10.95 -16.20 -10.27
C ASP A 179 11.13 -14.71 -10.62
N LEU A 180 10.12 -13.88 -10.32
CA LEU A 180 10.20 -12.44 -10.52
C LEU A 180 11.26 -11.79 -9.61
N VAL A 181 11.32 -12.18 -8.34
CA VAL A 181 12.35 -11.69 -7.40
C VAL A 181 13.74 -11.99 -7.94
N GLU A 182 14.00 -13.24 -8.33
CA GLU A 182 15.28 -13.66 -8.86
C GLU A 182 15.66 -12.90 -10.15
N LYS A 183 14.74 -12.82 -11.11
CA LYS A 183 14.99 -12.14 -12.40
C LYS A 183 15.19 -10.64 -12.24
N VAL A 184 14.47 -10.01 -11.32
CA VAL A 184 14.64 -8.57 -11.02
C VAL A 184 15.99 -8.34 -10.34
N ASP A 185 16.39 -9.22 -9.42
CA ASP A 185 17.71 -9.14 -8.76
C ASP A 185 18.88 -9.34 -9.73
N LEU A 186 18.79 -10.32 -10.62
CA LEU A 186 19.81 -10.58 -11.63
C LEU A 186 20.09 -9.37 -12.55
N ARG A 187 19.11 -8.49 -12.71
CA ARG A 187 19.22 -7.27 -13.54
C ARG A 187 19.43 -6.01 -12.73
N LYS A 188 19.57 -6.15 -11.44
CA LYS A 188 19.64 -5.02 -10.52
C LYS A 188 20.75 -4.04 -10.89
N ASP A 189 21.97 -4.54 -11.07
CA ASP A 189 23.13 -3.69 -11.34
C ASP A 189 23.01 -2.93 -12.67
N ALA A 190 22.61 -3.62 -13.75
CA ALA A 190 22.39 -2.99 -15.04
C ALA A 190 21.25 -1.96 -15.01
N ARG A 191 20.18 -2.29 -14.31
CA ARG A 191 19.03 -1.40 -14.11
C ARG A 191 19.40 -0.17 -13.29
N GLU A 192 20.12 -0.34 -12.19
CA GLU A 192 20.58 0.76 -11.35
C GLU A 192 21.54 1.68 -12.10
N ALA A 193 22.48 1.13 -12.86
CA ALA A 193 23.39 1.91 -13.68
C ALA A 193 22.64 2.72 -14.74
N PHE A 194 21.67 2.13 -15.44
CA PHE A 194 20.84 2.81 -16.42
C PHE A 194 20.00 3.93 -15.78
N VAL A 195 19.29 3.61 -14.71
CA VAL A 195 18.45 4.58 -13.97
C VAL A 195 19.32 5.71 -13.44
N GLN A 196 20.47 5.42 -12.87
CA GLN A 196 21.38 6.43 -12.34
C GLN A 196 21.91 7.37 -13.45
N SER A 197 22.19 6.85 -14.64
CA SER A 197 22.60 7.68 -15.78
C SER A 197 21.48 8.65 -16.21
N ILE A 198 20.23 8.17 -16.24
CA ILE A 198 19.06 9.01 -16.54
C ILE A 198 18.84 10.06 -15.44
N VAL A 199 18.94 9.65 -14.17
CA VAL A 199 18.79 10.56 -13.02
C VAL A 199 19.79 11.70 -13.09
N SER A 200 21.06 11.41 -13.35
CA SER A 200 22.12 12.42 -13.46
C SER A 200 21.89 13.37 -14.63
N GLU A 201 21.56 12.86 -15.81
CA GLU A 201 21.30 13.65 -17.00
C GLU A 201 20.06 14.56 -16.83
N VAL A 202 18.97 14.02 -16.28
CA VAL A 202 17.75 14.76 -15.99
C VAL A 202 18.00 15.86 -14.96
N LYS A 203 18.72 15.56 -13.88
CA LYS A 203 19.06 16.53 -12.83
C LYS A 203 19.86 17.71 -13.39
N GLU A 204 20.84 17.45 -14.23
CA GLU A 204 21.64 18.46 -14.89
C GLU A 204 20.76 19.40 -15.74
N HIS A 205 19.90 18.84 -16.60
CA HIS A 205 19.01 19.64 -17.44
C HIS A 205 17.94 20.43 -16.65
N MET A 206 17.45 19.89 -15.53
CA MET A 206 16.55 20.62 -14.62
C MET A 206 17.28 21.83 -14.01
N ASP A 207 18.50 21.65 -13.54
CA ASP A 207 19.32 22.70 -12.97
C ASP A 207 19.63 23.81 -14.03
N GLU A 208 19.98 23.43 -15.25
CA GLU A 208 20.18 24.37 -16.37
C GLU A 208 18.91 25.15 -16.72
N ALA A 209 17.75 24.51 -16.63
CA ALA A 209 16.45 25.16 -16.87
C ALA A 209 15.95 26.00 -15.68
N GLY A 210 16.69 26.05 -14.58
CA GLY A 210 16.30 26.77 -13.37
C GLY A 210 15.14 26.12 -12.62
N ILE A 211 14.90 24.83 -12.80
CA ILE A 211 13.86 24.06 -12.12
C ILE A 211 14.48 23.33 -10.94
N GLU A 212 14.06 23.70 -9.73
CA GLU A 212 14.47 23.02 -8.52
C GLU A 212 13.69 21.69 -8.40
N ALA A 213 14.39 20.58 -8.58
CA ALA A 213 13.78 19.24 -8.63
C ALA A 213 14.60 18.21 -7.86
N SER A 214 13.88 17.29 -7.21
CA SER A 214 14.46 16.05 -6.71
C SER A 214 14.22 14.95 -7.74
N VAL A 215 15.29 14.30 -8.19
CA VAL A 215 15.24 13.26 -9.22
C VAL A 215 15.76 11.95 -8.64
N GLY A 216 15.02 10.87 -8.77
CA GLY A 216 15.41 9.57 -8.25
C GLY A 216 14.81 8.40 -9.01
N GLY A 217 15.38 7.21 -8.82
CA GLY A 217 14.81 5.97 -9.33
C GLY A 217 13.50 5.62 -8.61
N ARG A 218 12.58 5.00 -9.33
CA ARG A 218 11.35 4.46 -8.76
C ARG A 218 11.39 2.93 -8.77
N VAL A 219 11.09 2.33 -7.63
CA VAL A 219 10.94 0.87 -7.53
C VAL A 219 9.57 0.46 -8.08
N LYS A 220 9.55 -0.54 -8.95
CA LYS A 220 8.31 -1.20 -9.39
C LYS A 220 8.04 -2.44 -8.56
N HIS A 221 6.76 -2.63 -8.22
CA HIS A 221 6.30 -3.71 -7.37
C HIS A 221 5.99 -4.97 -8.17
N PHE A 222 6.25 -6.13 -7.60
CA PHE A 222 6.14 -7.42 -8.27
C PHE A 222 4.73 -7.71 -8.78
N PHE A 223 3.70 -7.41 -8.02
CA PHE A 223 2.33 -7.60 -8.46
C PHE A 223 1.96 -6.74 -9.68
N SER A 224 2.45 -5.50 -9.74
CA SER A 224 2.26 -4.62 -10.90
C SER A 224 2.93 -5.17 -12.15
N ILE A 225 4.12 -5.75 -12.00
CA ILE A 225 4.84 -6.44 -13.10
C ILE A 225 4.04 -7.68 -13.54
N TYR A 226 3.62 -8.50 -12.61
CA TYR A 226 2.82 -9.69 -12.87
C TYR A 226 1.51 -9.37 -13.62
N LYS A 227 0.77 -8.37 -13.17
CA LYS A 227 -0.46 -7.93 -13.86
C LYS A 227 -0.22 -7.52 -15.30
N LYS A 228 0.88 -6.83 -15.58
CA LYS A 228 1.24 -6.45 -16.95
C LYS A 228 1.60 -7.66 -17.80
N MET A 229 2.37 -8.60 -17.26
CA MET A 229 2.71 -9.85 -17.94
C MET A 229 1.45 -10.62 -18.34
N VAL A 230 0.53 -10.79 -17.42
CA VAL A 230 -0.75 -11.50 -17.67
C VAL A 230 -1.62 -10.75 -18.67
N LYS A 231 -1.86 -9.45 -18.45
CA LYS A 231 -2.75 -8.63 -19.28
C LYS A 231 -2.25 -8.50 -20.73
N GLN A 232 -0.93 -8.42 -20.90
CA GLN A 232 -0.32 -8.23 -22.22
C GLN A 232 0.20 -9.54 -22.83
N ASN A 233 0.04 -10.66 -22.14
CA ASN A 233 0.60 -11.96 -22.50
C ASN A 233 2.08 -11.87 -22.89
N LYS A 234 2.88 -11.24 -22.03
CA LYS A 234 4.30 -10.97 -22.21
C LYS A 234 5.14 -11.62 -21.13
N THR A 235 6.36 -11.98 -21.49
CA THR A 235 7.41 -12.34 -20.52
C THR A 235 8.01 -11.09 -19.87
N LEU A 236 8.75 -11.26 -18.78
CA LEU A 236 9.44 -10.15 -18.11
C LEU A 236 10.35 -9.37 -19.06
N ASP A 237 11.04 -10.08 -19.98
CA ASP A 237 11.93 -9.48 -20.99
C ASP A 237 11.21 -8.54 -21.96
N GLN A 238 9.93 -8.76 -22.16
CA GLN A 238 9.10 -7.96 -23.06
C GLN A 238 8.41 -6.78 -22.37
N ILE A 239 8.61 -6.62 -21.06
CA ILE A 239 8.06 -5.50 -20.28
C ILE A 239 9.09 -4.38 -20.20
N TYR A 240 8.80 -3.28 -20.89
CA TYR A 240 9.74 -2.17 -21.11
C TYR A 240 9.80 -1.14 -19.98
N ASP A 241 8.79 -1.08 -19.11
CA ASP A 241 8.68 -0.06 -18.07
C ASP A 241 9.19 -0.51 -16.68
N LEU A 242 10.15 -1.45 -16.67
CA LEU A 242 10.92 -1.80 -15.47
C LEU A 242 11.85 -0.66 -15.03
N PHE A 243 12.25 0.19 -15.97
CA PHE A 243 13.06 1.37 -15.71
C PHE A 243 12.14 2.56 -15.48
N ALA A 244 12.15 3.10 -14.28
CA ALA A 244 11.32 4.23 -13.92
C ALA A 244 12.09 5.25 -13.09
N VAL A 245 11.85 6.53 -13.41
CA VAL A 245 12.43 7.68 -12.72
C VAL A 245 11.30 8.57 -12.22
N ARG A 246 11.46 9.17 -11.06
CA ARG A 246 10.53 10.11 -10.46
C ARG A 246 11.17 11.47 -10.32
N ILE A 247 10.44 12.50 -10.72
CA ILE A 247 10.82 13.90 -10.55
C ILE A 247 9.81 14.56 -9.61
N MET A 248 10.28 15.16 -8.54
CA MET A 248 9.46 15.92 -7.59
C MET A 248 9.85 17.39 -7.63
N VAL A 249 8.86 18.26 -7.73
CA VAL A 249 9.01 19.71 -7.81
C VAL A 249 8.04 20.42 -6.85
N GLU A 250 8.21 21.73 -6.65
CA GLU A 250 7.40 22.47 -5.68
C GLU A 250 5.98 22.77 -6.19
N THR A 251 5.82 23.16 -7.45
CA THR A 251 4.55 23.65 -7.98
C THR A 251 4.05 22.86 -9.17
N VAL A 252 2.74 22.93 -9.42
CA VAL A 252 2.11 22.36 -10.63
C VAL A 252 2.73 22.96 -11.89
N LYS A 253 3.01 24.25 -11.90
CA LYS A 253 3.68 24.93 -13.03
C LYS A 253 5.04 24.29 -13.31
N ASP A 254 5.81 23.99 -12.27
CA ASP A 254 7.11 23.32 -12.41
C ASP A 254 6.97 21.89 -12.94
N CYS A 255 5.88 21.19 -12.62
CA CYS A 255 5.61 19.88 -13.22
C CYS A 255 5.53 19.95 -14.75
N TYR A 256 4.79 20.88 -15.29
CA TYR A 256 4.66 21.05 -16.74
C TYR A 256 5.93 21.62 -17.38
N ALA A 257 6.66 22.46 -16.69
CA ALA A 257 7.96 22.94 -17.14
C ALA A 257 8.98 21.78 -17.21
N ALA A 258 9.02 20.94 -16.19
CA ALA A 258 9.84 19.72 -16.19
C ALA A 258 9.46 18.77 -17.33
N LEU A 259 8.17 18.60 -17.60
CA LEU A 259 7.70 17.78 -18.72
C LEU A 259 8.23 18.30 -20.06
N GLY A 260 8.21 19.61 -20.26
CA GLY A 260 8.76 20.25 -21.46
C GLY A 260 10.25 19.95 -21.63
N VAL A 261 11.04 20.06 -20.58
CA VAL A 261 12.48 19.72 -20.58
C VAL A 261 12.70 18.26 -20.93
N ILE A 262 11.94 17.35 -20.32
CA ILE A 262 12.06 15.89 -20.56
C ILE A 262 11.69 15.54 -22.00
N HIS A 263 10.65 16.11 -22.57
CA HIS A 263 10.24 15.85 -23.95
C HIS A 263 11.19 16.47 -24.98
N GLU A 264 11.99 17.45 -24.60
CA GLU A 264 13.08 17.98 -25.41
C GLU A 264 14.30 17.06 -25.37
N MET A 265 14.61 16.46 -24.19
CA MET A 265 15.74 15.55 -24.01
C MET A 265 15.57 14.18 -24.67
N TYR A 266 14.36 13.61 -24.58
CA TYR A 266 14.04 12.26 -24.98
C TYR A 266 12.79 12.20 -25.87
N LYS A 267 12.75 11.24 -26.78
CA LYS A 267 11.61 11.05 -27.66
C LYS A 267 10.47 10.33 -26.93
N PRO A 268 9.29 10.97 -26.78
CA PRO A 268 8.12 10.32 -26.21
C PRO A 268 7.58 9.21 -27.11
N ILE A 269 7.08 8.14 -26.48
CA ILE A 269 6.35 7.08 -27.18
C ILE A 269 4.89 7.52 -27.34
N PRO A 270 4.34 7.60 -28.57
CA PRO A 270 2.96 8.04 -28.80
C PRO A 270 1.95 7.18 -28.02
N GLY A 271 0.93 7.84 -27.45
CA GLY A 271 -0.13 7.19 -26.69
C GLY A 271 0.23 6.73 -25.29
N ARG A 272 1.46 7.00 -24.82
CA ARG A 272 1.94 6.60 -23.50
C ARG A 272 1.99 7.75 -22.48
N PHE A 273 1.58 8.93 -22.85
CA PHE A 273 1.47 10.08 -21.96
C PHE A 273 0.14 10.07 -21.19
N LYS A 274 0.19 10.31 -19.89
CA LYS A 274 -0.98 10.44 -19.01
C LYS A 274 -0.82 11.68 -18.11
N ASP A 275 -1.82 12.55 -18.15
CA ASP A 275 -1.90 13.72 -17.29
C ASP A 275 -2.92 13.48 -16.17
N TYR A 276 -2.45 12.92 -15.06
CA TYR A 276 -3.24 12.74 -13.85
C TYR A 276 -3.21 13.96 -12.91
N ILE A 277 -2.55 15.05 -13.31
CA ILE A 277 -2.65 16.34 -12.61
C ILE A 277 -3.93 17.04 -13.02
N ALA A 278 -4.15 17.19 -14.33
CA ALA A 278 -5.37 17.79 -14.89
C ALA A 278 -6.60 16.89 -14.69
N MET A 279 -6.43 15.58 -14.78
CA MET A 279 -7.50 14.57 -14.60
C MET A 279 -7.08 13.55 -13.54
N PRO A 280 -7.23 13.86 -12.24
CA PRO A 280 -6.87 12.96 -11.16
C PRO A 280 -7.61 11.62 -11.25
N LYS A 281 -6.97 10.56 -10.76
CA LYS A 281 -7.64 9.27 -10.61
C LYS A 281 -8.74 9.35 -9.53
N PRO A 282 -9.70 8.40 -9.53
CA PRO A 282 -10.77 8.38 -8.51
C PRO A 282 -10.28 8.37 -7.05
N ASN A 283 -9.06 7.85 -6.80
CA ASN A 283 -8.41 7.87 -5.49
C ASN A 283 -7.61 9.16 -5.20
N MET A 284 -7.81 10.23 -5.98
CA MET A 284 -7.12 11.52 -5.87
C MET A 284 -5.63 11.48 -6.24
N TYR A 285 -5.13 10.38 -6.81
CA TYR A 285 -3.75 10.29 -7.28
C TYR A 285 -3.49 11.29 -8.41
N GLN A 286 -2.44 12.08 -8.28
CA GLN A 286 -1.99 13.07 -9.26
C GLN A 286 -0.52 12.87 -9.62
N SER A 287 -0.21 12.85 -10.90
CA SER A 287 1.14 12.82 -11.45
C SER A 287 1.08 12.96 -12.96
N LEU A 288 2.15 13.40 -13.60
CA LEU A 288 2.37 13.26 -15.04
C LEU A 288 3.14 11.97 -15.28
N HIS A 289 2.69 11.12 -16.21
CA HIS A 289 3.38 9.91 -16.61
C HIS A 289 3.74 10.00 -18.09
N THR A 290 5.00 9.81 -18.42
CA THR A 290 5.46 9.77 -19.79
C THR A 290 6.43 8.63 -19.99
N THR A 291 6.27 7.88 -21.09
CA THR A 291 7.19 6.82 -21.49
C THR A 291 8.06 7.34 -22.63
N LEU A 292 9.35 7.17 -22.50
CA LEU A 292 10.37 7.78 -23.34
C LEU A 292 11.35 6.72 -23.85
N ILE A 293 12.07 7.06 -24.90
CA ILE A 293 13.16 6.23 -25.43
C ILE A 293 14.48 6.93 -25.11
N GLY A 294 15.36 6.24 -24.41
CA GLY A 294 16.72 6.71 -24.12
C GLY A 294 17.66 6.63 -25.31
N SER A 295 18.87 7.15 -25.15
CA SER A 295 19.91 7.18 -26.20
C SER A 295 20.30 5.79 -26.71
N THR A 296 20.16 4.76 -25.88
CA THR A 296 20.46 3.35 -26.22
C THR A 296 19.26 2.61 -26.82
N GLY A 297 18.14 3.28 -27.05
CA GLY A 297 16.89 2.67 -27.52
C GLY A 297 16.07 1.99 -26.43
N GLN A 298 16.52 2.04 -25.17
CA GLN A 298 15.81 1.45 -24.03
C GLN A 298 14.63 2.33 -23.60
N PRO A 299 13.39 1.80 -23.61
CA PRO A 299 12.23 2.54 -23.07
C PRO A 299 12.30 2.65 -21.55
N PHE A 300 11.84 3.78 -21.03
CA PHE A 300 11.70 4.02 -19.59
C PHE A 300 10.56 4.98 -19.31
N GLU A 301 10.03 4.96 -18.10
CA GLU A 301 8.95 5.83 -17.64
C GLU A 301 9.49 6.91 -16.73
N ILE A 302 9.02 8.14 -16.92
CA ILE A 302 9.22 9.23 -15.96
C ILE A 302 7.88 9.64 -15.39
N GLN A 303 7.83 9.79 -14.06
CA GLN A 303 6.71 10.35 -13.32
C GLN A 303 7.11 11.69 -12.74
N ILE A 304 6.26 12.70 -12.95
CA ILE A 304 6.50 14.07 -12.49
C ILE A 304 5.34 14.48 -11.60
N ARG A 305 5.63 14.94 -10.39
CA ARG A 305 4.62 15.40 -9.42
C ARG A 305 5.21 16.39 -8.41
N THR A 306 4.33 17.12 -7.73
CA THR A 306 4.77 17.98 -6.63
C THR A 306 5.07 17.16 -5.37
N TYR A 307 5.82 17.75 -4.44
CA TYR A 307 6.06 17.11 -3.12
C TYR A 307 4.76 16.85 -2.37
N GLU A 308 3.77 17.73 -2.49
CA GLU A 308 2.44 17.53 -1.88
C GLU A 308 1.71 16.33 -2.50
N MET A 309 1.69 16.21 -3.82
CA MET A 309 1.12 15.06 -4.52
C MET A 309 1.83 13.75 -4.14
N HIS A 310 3.13 13.81 -3.91
CA HIS A 310 3.91 12.66 -3.45
C HIS A 310 3.48 12.22 -2.05
N ARG A 311 3.37 13.15 -1.11
CA ARG A 311 2.89 12.85 0.25
C ARG A 311 1.47 12.27 0.27
N THR A 312 0.60 12.76 -0.59
CA THR A 312 -0.77 12.26 -0.72
C THR A 312 -0.81 10.83 -1.31
N ALA A 313 0.13 10.47 -2.17
CA ALA A 313 0.19 9.17 -2.85
C ALA A 313 0.89 8.07 -2.02
N GLU A 314 1.69 8.44 -1.06
CA GLU A 314 2.48 7.54 -0.21
C GLU A 314 1.95 7.57 1.24
#